data_05046c291048d0eac944de9617a4bede
#
_entry.id   05046c291048d0eac944de9617a4bede
#
_cell.length_a   1.000
_cell.length_b   1.000
_cell.length_c   1.000
_cell.angle_alpha   90.00
_cell.angle_beta   90.00
_cell.angle_gamma   90.00
#
_symmetry.space_group_name_H-M   'P 1'
#
loop_
_entity.id
_entity.type
_entity.pdbx_description
1 polymer ?
#
loop_
_entity_poly.entity_id
_entity_poly.type
_entity_poly.pdbx_seq_one_letter_code
_entity_poly.pdbx_strand_id
1 'polypeptide(L)'
;MIKSLRQITHSCSLRPLILSIAMSTALNAEPLYWDRVQQAQPDSEALQKSEKLVKEHKTLEIIKRTRIRPFHEQPKYDKPSKNAFCMSCHLPLPHTKNLRARTFLNMHTHYITCETCHFRPEDVNLDYRWFNYHERQLQSASSELFQVIEHHMLLPDANSKTMQSKPGKQIQATKKRDPNIKIAPFFNQQPVMLFKDSTQADSLLQQWQDDDLQQRTEVRAKIHAPLESKGPKCVACHDSDKQMLHLQQLGATQDQVKAITMHRIPLFFSRYKEKDQKIRIIDVLR
;
A
#
# COMPACT_ATOMS: atom_id res chain seq x y z
N MET A 1 66.25 48.28 -54.00
CA MET A 1 66.13 47.23 -52.97
C MET A 1 64.97 47.60 -52.07
N ILE A 2 63.77 47.06 -52.33
CA ILE A 2 62.56 47.32 -51.53
C ILE A 2 62.12 46.00 -50.94
N LYS A 3 62.20 45.85 -49.59
CA LYS A 3 61.77 44.69 -48.86
C LYS A 3 60.25 44.80 -48.59
N SER A 4 59.50 43.84 -49.15
CA SER A 4 58.04 43.62 -48.90
C SER A 4 57.78 43.07 -47.48
N LEU A 5 57.02 43.79 -46.65
CA LEU A 5 56.50 43.33 -45.41
C LEU A 5 55.13 42.58 -45.67
N ARG A 6 55.10 41.30 -45.40
CA ARG A 6 53.86 40.53 -45.38
C ARG A 6 53.19 40.70 -44.00
N GLN A 7 52.02 41.32 -44.01
CA GLN A 7 51.12 41.30 -42.82
C GLN A 7 50.44 39.98 -42.74
N ILE A 8 50.59 39.30 -41.58
CA ILE A 8 49.84 38.10 -41.22
C ILE A 8 48.65 38.54 -40.37
N THR A 9 47.45 38.51 -40.97
CA THR A 9 46.20 38.73 -40.26
C THR A 9 45.72 37.40 -39.61
N HIS A 10 45.85 37.27 -38.29
CA HIS A 10 45.22 36.20 -37.54
C HIS A 10 43.76 36.53 -37.39
N SER A 11 42.91 35.81 -38.12
CA SER A 11 41.47 35.80 -37.94
C SER A 11 41.12 34.94 -36.73
N CYS A 12 40.78 35.58 -35.61
CA CYS A 12 40.31 34.91 -34.40
C CYS A 12 38.80 34.70 -34.55
N SER A 13 38.39 33.51 -35.02
CA SER A 13 36.96 33.13 -35.09
C SER A 13 36.47 32.75 -33.69
N LEU A 14 35.80 33.69 -33.00
CA LEU A 14 34.99 33.38 -31.81
C LEU A 14 33.80 32.53 -32.25
N ARG A 15 33.86 31.23 -31.96
CA ARG A 15 32.69 30.36 -32.02
C ARG A 15 31.82 30.61 -30.77
N PRO A 16 30.55 31.02 -30.89
CA PRO A 16 29.69 31.13 -29.74
C PRO A 16 29.40 29.70 -29.22
N LEU A 17 29.83 29.43 -27.99
CA LEU A 17 29.48 28.22 -27.25
C LEU A 17 28.00 28.37 -26.83
N ILE A 18 27.09 27.85 -27.61
CA ILE A 18 25.67 27.76 -27.23
C ILE A 18 25.57 26.71 -26.11
N LEU A 19 25.57 27.19 -24.88
CA LEU A 19 25.30 26.40 -23.68
C LEU A 19 23.81 26.10 -23.70
N SER A 20 23.41 24.96 -24.27
CA SER A 20 22.05 24.44 -24.19
C SER A 20 21.79 24.03 -22.75
N ILE A 21 21.22 24.95 -21.97
CA ILE A 21 20.64 24.62 -20.66
C ILE A 21 19.40 23.80 -20.96
N ALA A 22 19.55 22.48 -20.97
CA ALA A 22 18.43 21.57 -20.90
C ALA A 22 17.78 21.77 -19.51
N MET A 23 16.82 22.70 -19.44
CA MET A 23 15.89 22.75 -18.32
C MET A 23 15.14 21.42 -18.33
N SER A 24 15.61 20.46 -17.53
CA SER A 24 14.85 19.30 -17.15
C SER A 24 13.68 19.80 -16.31
N THR A 25 12.60 20.20 -16.98
CA THR A 25 11.29 20.27 -16.34
C THR A 25 11.00 18.84 -15.91
N ALA A 26 11.29 18.52 -14.65
CA ALA A 26 10.67 17.39 -14.02
C ALA A 26 9.16 17.70 -14.08
N LEU A 27 8.51 17.25 -15.15
CA LEU A 27 7.06 17.14 -15.19
C LEU A 27 6.73 16.31 -13.97
N ASN A 28 6.13 16.95 -12.97
CA ASN A 28 5.50 16.23 -11.87
C ASN A 28 4.40 15.40 -12.51
N ALA A 29 4.73 14.16 -12.89
CA ALA A 29 3.75 13.25 -13.44
C ALA A 29 2.68 13.05 -12.38
N GLU A 30 1.43 13.21 -12.77
CA GLU A 30 0.32 12.97 -11.86
C GLU A 30 0.32 11.51 -11.41
N PRO A 31 -0.15 11.22 -10.18
CA PRO A 31 -0.24 9.85 -9.70
C PRO A 31 -1.12 9.00 -10.63
N LEU A 32 -0.67 7.80 -10.98
CA LEU A 32 -1.40 6.92 -11.90
C LEU A 32 -2.85 6.66 -11.46
N TYR A 33 -3.09 6.54 -10.15
CA TYR A 33 -4.45 6.39 -9.64
C TYR A 33 -5.34 7.59 -9.99
N TRP A 34 -4.83 8.82 -9.88
CA TRP A 34 -5.56 10.02 -10.28
C TRP A 34 -5.88 10.02 -11.76
N ASP A 35 -4.90 9.70 -12.60
CA ASP A 35 -5.10 9.59 -14.05
C ASP A 35 -6.25 8.62 -14.38
N ARG A 36 -6.28 7.45 -13.74
CA ARG A 36 -7.37 6.48 -13.89
C ARG A 36 -8.72 6.98 -13.38
N VAL A 37 -8.75 7.74 -12.30
CA VAL A 37 -9.98 8.38 -11.79
C VAL A 37 -10.52 9.41 -12.79
N GLN A 38 -9.64 10.19 -13.42
CA GLN A 38 -10.04 11.17 -14.43
C GLN A 38 -10.63 10.52 -15.69
N GLN A 39 -10.04 9.41 -16.12
CA GLN A 39 -10.49 8.65 -17.29
C GLN A 39 -11.72 7.79 -17.02
N ALA A 40 -12.09 7.61 -15.76
CA ALA A 40 -13.19 6.74 -15.39
C ALA A 40 -14.55 7.24 -15.90
N GLN A 41 -15.25 6.37 -16.58
CA GLN A 41 -16.63 6.58 -17.04
C GLN A 41 -17.52 5.48 -16.41
N PRO A 42 -18.00 5.68 -15.19
CA PRO A 42 -18.85 4.70 -14.52
C PRO A 42 -20.13 4.45 -15.31
N ASP A 43 -20.46 3.19 -15.50
CA ASP A 43 -21.70 2.77 -16.13
C ASP A 43 -22.92 2.96 -15.19
N SER A 44 -24.10 2.69 -15.70
CA SER A 44 -25.35 2.84 -14.95
C SER A 44 -25.41 1.92 -13.71
N GLU A 45 -24.82 0.73 -13.77
CA GLU A 45 -24.79 -0.21 -12.64
C GLU A 45 -23.89 0.33 -11.53
N ALA A 46 -22.69 0.82 -11.88
CA ALA A 46 -21.77 1.44 -10.93
C ALA A 46 -22.37 2.70 -10.27
N LEU A 47 -23.10 3.51 -11.04
CA LEU A 47 -23.81 4.67 -10.52
C LEU A 47 -24.92 4.27 -9.55
N GLN A 48 -25.81 3.34 -9.92
CA GLN A 48 -26.87 2.84 -9.04
C GLN A 48 -26.31 2.24 -7.75
N LYS A 49 -25.26 1.45 -7.85
CA LYS A 49 -24.57 0.89 -6.68
C LYS A 49 -23.97 1.98 -5.80
N SER A 50 -23.40 3.01 -6.41
CA SER A 50 -22.83 4.15 -5.68
C SER A 50 -23.92 4.96 -4.99
N GLU A 51 -25.03 5.26 -5.67
CA GLU A 51 -26.16 5.97 -5.11
C GLU A 51 -26.74 5.25 -3.88
N LYS A 52 -26.96 3.93 -4.02
CA LYS A 52 -27.41 3.11 -2.90
C LYS A 52 -26.48 3.23 -1.70
N LEU A 53 -25.15 3.14 -1.92
CA LEU A 53 -24.17 3.20 -0.85
C LEU A 53 -24.04 4.59 -0.23
N VAL A 54 -24.25 5.65 -1.00
CA VAL A 54 -24.29 7.03 -0.49
C VAL A 54 -25.53 7.22 0.39
N LYS A 55 -26.71 6.75 -0.05
CA LYS A 55 -27.96 6.80 0.74
C LYS A 55 -27.91 5.95 2.02
N GLU A 56 -27.29 4.78 1.93
CA GLU A 56 -27.15 3.83 3.05
C GLU A 56 -25.93 4.10 3.92
N HIS A 57 -25.21 5.19 3.67
CA HIS A 57 -24.01 5.53 4.45
C HIS A 57 -24.40 5.79 5.89
N LYS A 58 -24.43 4.72 6.64
CA LYS A 58 -24.68 4.75 8.08
C LYS A 58 -23.42 5.25 8.76
N THR A 59 -23.57 6.20 9.65
CA THR A 59 -22.53 6.52 10.62
C THR A 59 -22.15 5.22 11.32
N LEU A 60 -20.91 4.76 11.09
CA LEU A 60 -20.43 3.51 11.67
C LEU A 60 -20.37 3.67 13.18
N GLU A 61 -21.35 3.17 13.89
CA GLU A 61 -21.24 2.99 15.35
C GLU A 61 -20.12 1.97 15.59
N ILE A 62 -19.09 2.43 16.29
CA ILE A 62 -18.00 1.55 16.73
C ILE A 62 -18.55 0.70 17.87
N ILE A 63 -19.14 -0.43 17.53
CA ILE A 63 -19.57 -1.41 18.53
C ILE A 63 -18.32 -1.87 19.28
N LYS A 64 -18.30 -1.63 20.59
CA LYS A 64 -17.25 -2.10 21.48
C LYS A 64 -17.23 -3.62 21.47
N ARG A 65 -16.30 -4.22 20.71
CA ARG A 65 -16.25 -5.67 20.51
C ARG A 65 -15.47 -6.36 21.60
N THR A 66 -15.92 -7.53 21.99
CA THR A 66 -15.18 -8.43 22.87
C THR A 66 -13.84 -8.78 22.22
N ARG A 67 -12.75 -8.49 22.90
CA ARG A 67 -11.40 -8.79 22.42
C ARG A 67 -11.04 -10.21 22.84
N ILE A 68 -10.74 -11.06 21.88
CA ILE A 68 -10.23 -12.40 22.13
C ILE A 68 -8.70 -12.36 22.03
N ARG A 69 -8.01 -12.53 23.13
CA ARG A 69 -6.55 -12.62 23.17
C ARG A 69 -6.08 -13.96 22.62
N PRO A 70 -4.94 -14.04 21.92
CA PRO A 70 -4.05 -12.94 21.49
C PRO A 70 -4.46 -12.32 20.15
N PHE A 71 -5.43 -12.87 19.44
CA PHE A 71 -5.78 -12.53 18.05
C PHE A 71 -6.31 -11.11 17.84
N HIS A 72 -6.79 -10.47 18.90
CA HIS A 72 -7.37 -9.13 18.83
C HIS A 72 -6.57 -8.10 19.65
N GLU A 73 -5.40 -8.49 20.16
CA GLU A 73 -4.48 -7.53 20.74
C GLU A 73 -3.85 -6.72 19.60
N GLN A 74 -4.48 -5.60 19.30
CA GLN A 74 -3.85 -4.61 18.47
C GLN A 74 -2.75 -3.96 19.30
N PRO A 75 -1.50 -3.93 18.81
CA PRO A 75 -0.50 -3.08 19.43
C PRO A 75 -1.08 -1.67 19.49
N LYS A 76 -0.79 -0.93 20.57
CA LYS A 76 -1.12 0.49 20.65
C LYS A 76 -0.29 1.21 19.59
N TYR A 77 -0.84 1.30 18.39
CA TYR A 77 -0.22 2.08 17.31
C TYR A 77 -0.49 3.55 17.60
N ASP A 78 0.55 4.35 17.44
CA ASP A 78 0.38 5.76 17.26
C ASP A 78 -0.57 5.95 16.06
N LYS A 79 -1.39 6.99 16.12
CA LYS A 79 -2.41 7.21 15.09
C LYS A 79 -1.80 7.07 13.70
N PRO A 80 -2.33 6.21 12.83
CA PRO A 80 -1.81 6.08 11.48
C PRO A 80 -1.83 7.42 10.78
N SER A 81 -0.87 7.65 9.89
CA SER A 81 -0.83 8.87 9.09
C SER A 81 -2.18 9.08 8.41
N LYS A 82 -2.78 10.22 8.64
CA LYS A 82 -4.01 10.64 7.96
C LYS A 82 -3.74 11.14 6.54
N ASN A 83 -2.51 11.00 6.04
CA ASN A 83 -2.08 11.58 4.77
C ASN A 83 -2.54 10.81 3.54
N ALA A 84 -2.98 9.55 3.69
CA ALA A 84 -3.54 8.79 2.58
C ALA A 84 -4.95 9.29 2.25
N PHE A 85 -5.23 9.55 0.97
CA PHE A 85 -6.54 10.01 0.49
C PHE A 85 -7.69 9.07 0.91
N CYS A 86 -7.51 7.76 0.76
CA CYS A 86 -8.51 6.75 1.15
C CYS A 86 -8.97 6.89 2.61
N MET A 87 -8.07 7.37 3.49
CA MET A 87 -8.36 7.59 4.91
C MET A 87 -9.21 8.83 5.18
N SER A 88 -9.54 9.62 4.16
CA SER A 88 -10.48 10.74 4.29
C SER A 88 -11.92 10.26 4.48
N CYS A 89 -12.27 9.10 3.89
CA CYS A 89 -13.61 8.52 3.94
C CYS A 89 -13.63 7.15 4.66
N HIS A 90 -12.52 6.42 4.67
CA HIS A 90 -12.45 5.09 5.27
C HIS A 90 -11.77 5.09 6.64
N LEU A 91 -12.23 4.21 7.52
CA LEU A 91 -11.57 3.96 8.81
C LEU A 91 -10.21 3.26 8.60
N PRO A 92 -9.26 3.40 9.54
CA PRO A 92 -7.97 2.70 9.48
C PRO A 92 -8.07 1.18 9.37
N LEU A 93 -9.17 0.59 9.85
CA LEU A 93 -9.45 -0.84 9.82
C LEU A 93 -10.78 -1.08 9.08
N PRO A 94 -10.81 -0.94 7.73
CA PRO A 94 -12.04 -0.85 6.96
C PRO A 94 -12.75 -2.20 6.77
N HIS A 95 -12.05 -3.32 6.96
CA HIS A 95 -12.57 -4.65 6.67
C HIS A 95 -13.46 -5.16 7.81
N THR A 96 -14.77 -4.98 7.68
CA THR A 96 -15.74 -5.31 8.76
C THR A 96 -16.61 -6.51 8.48
N LYS A 97 -16.65 -7.03 7.23
CA LYS A 97 -17.63 -7.99 6.73
C LYS A 97 -17.73 -9.28 7.56
N ASN A 98 -16.62 -9.89 7.92
CA ASN A 98 -16.58 -11.11 8.70
C ASN A 98 -15.33 -11.17 9.59
N LEU A 99 -15.24 -12.18 10.48
CA LEU A 99 -14.13 -12.32 11.41
C LEU A 99 -12.77 -12.44 10.69
N ARG A 100 -12.70 -13.23 9.62
CA ARG A 100 -11.49 -13.40 8.82
C ARG A 100 -11.00 -12.05 8.23
N ALA A 101 -11.92 -11.31 7.62
CA ALA A 101 -11.60 -10.00 7.05
C ALA A 101 -11.13 -9.02 8.14
N ARG A 102 -11.81 -9.01 9.29
CA ARG A 102 -11.42 -8.14 10.42
C ARG A 102 -10.07 -8.50 11.00
N THR A 103 -9.75 -9.77 11.09
CA THR A 103 -8.49 -10.23 11.70
C THR A 103 -7.32 -10.08 10.73
N PHE A 104 -7.42 -10.72 9.58
CA PHE A 104 -6.27 -10.83 8.68
C PHE A 104 -6.14 -9.63 7.74
N LEU A 105 -7.21 -9.16 7.10
CA LEU A 105 -7.09 -8.03 6.18
C LEU A 105 -6.78 -6.73 6.92
N ASN A 106 -7.38 -6.51 8.09
CA ASN A 106 -7.03 -5.34 8.89
C ASN A 106 -5.61 -5.40 9.46
N MET A 107 -5.06 -6.60 9.72
CA MET A 107 -3.66 -6.74 10.06
C MET A 107 -2.76 -6.25 8.91
N HIS A 108 -3.08 -6.61 7.68
CA HIS A 108 -2.30 -6.17 6.52
C HIS A 108 -2.29 -4.65 6.33
N THR A 109 -3.34 -3.94 6.74
CA THR A 109 -3.36 -2.46 6.63
C THR A 109 -2.26 -1.76 7.43
N HIS A 110 -1.60 -2.47 8.34
CA HIS A 110 -0.43 -1.95 9.05
C HIS A 110 0.86 -1.99 8.23
N TYR A 111 0.92 -2.84 7.22
CA TYR A 111 2.15 -3.12 6.46
C TYR A 111 2.06 -2.70 5.00
N ILE A 112 0.85 -2.70 4.44
CA ILE A 112 0.61 -2.40 3.03
C ILE A 112 -0.46 -1.32 2.91
N THR A 113 -0.41 -0.58 1.82
CA THR A 113 -1.38 0.48 1.54
C THR A 113 -2.67 -0.09 0.97
N CYS A 114 -3.74 0.71 0.98
CA CYS A 114 -5.01 0.32 0.37
C CYS A 114 -4.84 0.00 -1.12
N GLU A 115 -4.07 0.84 -1.81
CA GLU A 115 -3.81 0.74 -3.24
C GLU A 115 -3.02 -0.52 -3.59
N THR A 116 -2.13 -1.00 -2.71
CA THR A 116 -1.40 -2.26 -2.94
C THR A 116 -2.35 -3.45 -3.16
N CYS A 117 -3.50 -3.44 -2.47
CA CYS A 117 -4.49 -4.50 -2.62
C CYS A 117 -5.59 -4.17 -3.62
N HIS A 118 -5.98 -2.91 -3.74
CA HIS A 118 -7.19 -2.52 -4.47
C HIS A 118 -6.92 -1.86 -5.81
N PHE A 119 -5.72 -1.32 -6.05
CA PHE A 119 -5.36 -0.69 -7.32
C PHE A 119 -4.37 -1.59 -8.07
N ARG A 120 -4.88 -2.40 -9.00
CA ARG A 120 -4.10 -3.37 -9.77
C ARG A 120 -4.52 -3.36 -11.23
N PRO A 121 -4.22 -2.28 -11.96
CA PRO A 121 -4.54 -2.19 -13.38
C PRO A 121 -3.79 -3.29 -14.16
N GLU A 122 -4.49 -3.94 -15.10
CA GLU A 122 -3.94 -5.08 -15.86
C GLU A 122 -2.95 -4.64 -16.96
N ASP A 123 -3.06 -3.40 -17.39
CA ASP A 123 -2.31 -2.82 -18.51
C ASP A 123 -0.94 -2.23 -18.11
N VAL A 124 -0.61 -2.20 -16.83
CA VAL A 124 0.67 -1.69 -16.33
C VAL A 124 1.28 -2.60 -15.27
N ASN A 125 2.60 -2.66 -15.25
CA ASN A 125 3.33 -3.33 -14.19
C ASN A 125 3.65 -2.34 -13.08
N LEU A 126 3.23 -2.67 -11.87
CA LEU A 126 3.53 -1.90 -10.67
C LEU A 126 4.73 -2.47 -9.93
N ASP A 127 5.63 -1.59 -9.51
CA ASP A 127 6.65 -1.91 -8.53
C ASP A 127 6.10 -1.72 -7.12
N TYR A 128 6.62 -2.47 -6.16
CA TYR A 128 6.25 -2.34 -4.75
C TYR A 128 7.47 -1.99 -3.91
N ARG A 129 7.35 -0.91 -3.11
CA ARG A 129 8.47 -0.37 -2.32
C ARG A 129 8.00 0.05 -0.94
N TRP A 130 8.92 0.10 0.01
CA TRP A 130 8.66 0.72 1.30
C TRP A 130 8.60 2.23 1.15
N PHE A 131 7.54 2.82 1.68
CA PHE A 131 7.26 4.25 1.58
C PHE A 131 6.75 4.80 2.91
N ASN A 132 7.35 5.91 3.36
CA ASN A 132 6.87 6.64 4.52
C ASN A 132 5.82 7.67 4.09
N TYR A 133 4.59 7.45 4.48
CA TYR A 133 3.47 8.32 4.14
C TYR A 133 3.53 9.69 4.79
N HIS A 134 4.16 9.79 5.97
CA HIS A 134 4.28 11.07 6.68
C HIS A 134 5.33 11.97 6.02
N GLU A 135 6.48 11.39 5.72
CA GLU A 135 7.62 12.10 5.12
C GLU A 135 7.54 12.17 3.59
N ARG A 136 6.66 11.37 2.97
CA ARG A 136 6.53 11.19 1.52
C ARG A 136 7.83 10.77 0.86
N GLN A 137 8.55 9.87 1.50
CA GLN A 137 9.85 9.43 1.06
C GLN A 137 9.91 7.91 0.92
N LEU A 138 10.67 7.48 -0.10
CA LEU A 138 11.06 6.08 -0.22
C LEU A 138 11.92 5.70 0.98
N GLN A 139 11.68 4.51 1.50
CA GLN A 139 12.51 3.90 2.51
C GLN A 139 13.37 2.81 1.88
N SER A 140 14.60 2.72 2.33
CA SER A 140 15.50 1.66 1.87
C SER A 140 14.94 0.29 2.23
N ALA A 141 15.08 -0.67 1.31
CA ALA A 141 14.75 -2.05 1.55
C ALA A 141 15.58 -2.59 2.74
N SER A 142 14.91 -3.12 3.74
CA SER A 142 15.57 -3.61 4.96
C SER A 142 14.80 -4.75 5.60
N SER A 143 15.52 -5.76 6.07
CA SER A 143 14.96 -6.88 6.83
C SER A 143 14.35 -6.44 8.17
N GLU A 144 14.80 -5.32 8.72
CA GLU A 144 14.25 -4.75 9.95
C GLU A 144 12.77 -4.34 9.79
N LEU A 145 12.35 -3.95 8.59
CA LEU A 145 10.97 -3.59 8.32
C LEU A 145 10.02 -4.80 8.38
N PHE A 146 10.57 -6.02 8.30
CA PHE A 146 9.82 -7.28 8.43
C PHE A 146 9.83 -7.86 9.85
N GLN A 147 10.69 -7.41 10.75
CA GLN A 147 10.83 -7.99 12.10
C GLN A 147 9.52 -7.97 12.90
N VAL A 148 8.71 -6.94 12.74
CA VAL A 148 7.41 -6.83 13.41
C VAL A 148 6.43 -7.89 12.91
N ILE A 149 6.56 -8.34 11.66
CA ILE A 149 5.75 -9.40 11.08
C ILE A 149 6.06 -10.74 11.75
N GLU A 150 7.34 -11.03 12.00
CA GLU A 150 7.75 -12.27 12.70
C GLU A 150 7.18 -12.36 14.11
N HIS A 151 7.22 -11.28 14.86
CA HIS A 151 6.75 -11.28 16.26
C HIS A 151 5.24 -11.51 16.40
N HIS A 152 4.46 -11.11 15.39
CA HIS A 152 3.02 -11.36 15.37
C HIS A 152 2.61 -12.71 14.79
N MET A 153 3.51 -13.36 14.04
CA MET A 153 3.24 -14.68 13.43
C MET A 153 3.66 -15.85 14.32
N LEU A 154 4.59 -15.63 15.22
CA LEU A 154 4.98 -16.63 16.21
C LEU A 154 3.99 -16.58 17.37
N LEU A 155 2.88 -17.27 17.23
CA LEU A 155 2.04 -17.59 18.39
C LEU A 155 2.89 -18.45 19.35
N PRO A 156 2.99 -18.07 20.63
CA PRO A 156 3.57 -18.99 21.61
C PRO A 156 2.69 -20.25 21.59
N ASP A 157 3.32 -21.39 21.41
CA ASP A 157 2.65 -22.68 21.55
C ASP A 157 1.94 -22.70 22.91
N ALA A 158 0.62 -22.72 22.89
CA ALA A 158 -0.22 -22.70 24.09
C ALA A 158 0.05 -23.89 25.04
N ASN A 159 0.86 -24.86 24.61
CA ASN A 159 1.25 -26.07 25.34
C ASN A 159 2.71 -26.11 25.81
N SER A 160 3.53 -25.07 25.58
CA SER A 160 4.88 -25.05 26.12
C SER A 160 4.86 -24.70 27.61
N LYS A 161 4.59 -25.67 28.44
CA LYS A 161 4.77 -25.62 29.91
C LYS A 161 6.25 -25.56 30.34
N THR A 162 7.18 -25.41 29.40
CA THR A 162 8.62 -25.44 29.69
C THR A 162 9.36 -24.35 28.97
N MET A 163 9.16 -23.12 29.40
CA MET A 163 10.19 -22.10 29.21
C MET A 163 10.41 -21.36 30.53
N GLN A 164 11.10 -22.02 31.45
CA GLN A 164 11.94 -21.29 32.37
C GLN A 164 13.03 -20.64 31.54
N SER A 165 12.80 -19.39 31.17
CA SER A 165 13.78 -18.54 30.52
C SER A 165 14.98 -18.41 31.47
N LYS A 166 16.15 -18.90 31.02
CA LYS A 166 17.42 -18.60 31.70
C LYS A 166 17.53 -17.08 31.83
N PRO A 167 17.79 -16.54 33.04
CA PRO A 167 18.00 -15.10 33.20
C PRO A 167 19.31 -14.74 32.48
N GLY A 168 19.26 -13.98 31.39
CA GLY A 168 20.48 -13.55 30.74
C GLY A 168 20.40 -12.99 29.33
N LYS A 169 19.32 -13.17 28.58
CA LYS A 169 19.13 -12.43 27.34
C LYS A 169 18.11 -11.36 27.57
N GLN A 170 18.53 -10.14 27.86
CA GLN A 170 17.71 -8.96 27.65
C GLN A 170 17.25 -9.00 26.20
N ILE A 171 15.96 -9.26 26.00
CA ILE A 171 15.30 -9.02 24.71
C ILE A 171 15.44 -7.52 24.51
N GLN A 172 16.41 -7.11 23.68
CA GLN A 172 16.50 -5.72 23.26
C GLN A 172 15.15 -5.35 22.72
N ALA A 173 14.54 -4.32 23.29
CA ALA A 173 13.27 -3.80 22.84
C ALA A 173 13.40 -3.53 21.33
N THR A 174 12.79 -4.36 20.51
CA THR A 174 12.83 -4.22 19.05
C THR A 174 12.30 -2.85 18.73
N LYS A 175 13.11 -2.03 18.06
CA LYS A 175 12.73 -0.67 17.65
C LYS A 175 11.39 -0.74 16.95
N LYS A 176 10.37 -0.15 17.56
CA LYS A 176 9.00 -0.17 17.01
C LYS A 176 9.04 0.46 15.63
N ARG A 177 8.62 -0.26 14.61
CA ARG A 177 8.54 0.26 13.24
C ARG A 177 7.57 1.45 13.19
N ASP A 178 7.94 2.49 12.46
CA ASP A 178 7.03 3.63 12.20
C ASP A 178 5.78 3.10 11.45
N PRO A 179 4.56 3.30 11.98
CA PRO A 179 3.31 2.86 11.37
C PRO A 179 3.02 3.55 10.02
N ASN A 180 3.72 4.65 9.72
CA ASN A 180 3.60 5.36 8.46
C ASN A 180 4.41 4.69 7.33
N ILE A 181 5.35 3.80 7.66
CA ILE A 181 6.12 3.05 6.66
C ILE A 181 5.32 1.84 6.22
N LYS A 182 4.93 1.80 4.95
CA LYS A 182 4.14 0.72 4.34
C LYS A 182 4.67 0.36 2.97
N ILE A 183 4.39 -0.86 2.53
CA ILE A 183 4.62 -1.26 1.15
C ILE A 183 3.55 -0.59 0.29
N ALA A 184 3.98 0.16 -0.70
CA ALA A 184 3.13 0.93 -1.59
C ALA A 184 3.46 0.63 -3.06
N PRO A 185 2.46 0.73 -3.97
CA PRO A 185 2.69 0.56 -5.40
C PRO A 185 3.29 1.83 -6.02
N PHE A 186 4.16 1.60 -7.00
CA PHE A 186 4.86 2.61 -7.78
C PHE A 186 4.71 2.33 -9.27
N PHE A 187 4.61 3.39 -10.05
CA PHE A 187 4.65 3.36 -11.50
C PHE A 187 5.61 4.44 -12.00
N ASN A 188 6.53 4.10 -12.89
CA ASN A 188 7.56 5.02 -13.41
C ASN A 188 8.29 5.80 -12.30
N GLN A 189 8.69 5.11 -11.24
CA GLN A 189 9.39 5.66 -10.07
C GLN A 189 8.54 6.62 -9.20
N GLN A 190 7.27 6.83 -9.52
CA GLN A 190 6.36 7.69 -8.78
C GLN A 190 5.35 6.85 -7.98
N PRO A 191 4.99 7.27 -6.75
CA PRO A 191 3.92 6.61 -6.00
C PRO A 191 2.59 6.78 -6.74
N VAL A 192 1.82 5.70 -6.85
CA VAL A 192 0.54 5.73 -7.60
C VAL A 192 -0.61 6.37 -6.83
N MET A 193 -0.48 6.49 -5.51
CA MET A 193 -1.55 6.94 -4.62
C MET A 193 -1.69 8.46 -4.58
N LEU A 194 -2.91 8.92 -4.21
CA LEU A 194 -3.17 10.30 -3.84
C LEU A 194 -2.88 10.56 -2.36
N PHE A 195 -2.38 11.75 -2.09
CA PHE A 195 -2.26 12.28 -0.74
C PHE A 195 -3.44 13.19 -0.41
N LYS A 196 -3.88 13.17 0.84
CA LYS A 196 -5.05 13.91 1.30
C LYS A 196 -4.99 15.41 1.06
N ASP A 197 -3.79 15.99 1.12
CA ASP A 197 -3.52 17.42 0.96
C ASP A 197 -3.04 17.79 -0.46
N SER A 198 -3.26 16.91 -1.44
CA SER A 198 -3.05 17.24 -2.85
C SER A 198 -4.24 18.03 -3.40
N THR A 199 -3.98 18.89 -4.38
CA THR A 199 -5.05 19.66 -5.06
C THR A 199 -6.12 18.76 -5.67
N GLN A 200 -5.72 17.59 -6.16
CA GLN A 200 -6.61 16.58 -6.72
C GLN A 200 -7.53 16.00 -5.64
N ALA A 201 -6.96 15.68 -4.47
CA ALA A 201 -7.74 15.17 -3.34
C ALA A 201 -8.71 16.22 -2.81
N ASP A 202 -8.26 17.46 -2.68
CA ASP A 202 -9.10 18.58 -2.24
C ASP A 202 -10.28 18.79 -3.17
N SER A 203 -10.07 18.74 -4.48
CA SER A 203 -11.16 18.85 -5.47
C SER A 203 -12.22 17.74 -5.30
N LEU A 204 -11.78 16.49 -5.10
CA LEU A 204 -12.70 15.37 -4.87
C LEU A 204 -13.43 15.50 -3.53
N LEU A 205 -12.75 15.95 -2.49
CA LEU A 205 -13.35 16.12 -1.16
C LEU A 205 -14.36 17.27 -1.14
N GLN A 206 -14.11 18.37 -1.86
CA GLN A 206 -15.07 19.45 -2.02
C GLN A 206 -16.35 18.95 -2.71
N GLN A 207 -16.22 18.23 -3.81
CA GLN A 207 -17.36 17.62 -4.51
C GLN A 207 -18.10 16.62 -3.63
N TRP A 208 -17.40 15.90 -2.73
CA TRP A 208 -18.02 14.99 -1.78
C TRP A 208 -18.78 15.70 -0.66
N GLN A 209 -18.34 16.88 -0.26
CA GLN A 209 -18.96 17.65 0.82
C GLN A 209 -20.24 18.37 0.36
N ASP A 210 -20.43 18.53 -0.94
CA ASP A 210 -21.67 19.03 -1.49
C ASP A 210 -22.85 18.14 -1.07
N ASP A 211 -23.98 18.73 -0.70
CA ASP A 211 -25.17 17.98 -0.28
C ASP A 211 -25.93 17.36 -1.46
N ASP A 212 -25.50 17.59 -2.69
CA ASP A 212 -26.09 16.99 -3.87
C ASP A 212 -25.78 15.47 -3.95
N LEU A 213 -26.85 14.69 -3.86
CA LEU A 213 -26.79 13.25 -3.95
C LEU A 213 -26.21 12.75 -5.28
N GLN A 214 -26.55 13.42 -6.39
CA GLN A 214 -26.06 13.03 -7.70
C GLN A 214 -24.54 13.24 -7.78
N GLN A 215 -24.06 14.40 -7.36
CA GLN A 215 -22.64 14.71 -7.35
C GLN A 215 -21.84 13.76 -6.47
N ARG A 216 -22.32 13.46 -5.27
CA ARG A 216 -21.70 12.44 -4.38
C ARG A 216 -21.66 11.06 -5.01
N THR A 217 -22.74 10.69 -5.71
CA THR A 217 -22.84 9.41 -6.42
C THR A 217 -21.79 9.30 -7.51
N GLU A 218 -21.67 10.33 -8.35
CA GLU A 218 -20.71 10.39 -9.45
C GLU A 218 -19.27 10.38 -8.94
N VAL A 219 -18.95 11.22 -7.96
CA VAL A 219 -17.63 11.28 -7.34
C VAL A 219 -17.24 9.92 -6.75
N ARG A 220 -18.15 9.30 -6.00
CA ARG A 220 -17.91 7.98 -5.44
C ARG A 220 -17.68 6.93 -6.53
N ALA A 221 -18.50 6.93 -7.56
CA ALA A 221 -18.36 5.98 -8.67
C ALA A 221 -17.01 6.14 -9.38
N LYS A 222 -16.59 7.37 -9.67
CA LYS A 222 -15.29 7.69 -10.30
C LYS A 222 -14.10 7.26 -9.45
N ILE A 223 -14.09 7.60 -8.16
CA ILE A 223 -13.02 7.24 -7.22
C ILE A 223 -12.85 5.73 -7.14
N HIS A 224 -13.94 4.96 -7.16
CA HIS A 224 -13.88 3.51 -7.01
C HIS A 224 -13.79 2.74 -8.34
N ALA A 225 -13.99 3.39 -9.48
CA ALA A 225 -13.94 2.73 -10.78
C ALA A 225 -12.60 2.02 -11.06
N PRO A 226 -11.42 2.63 -10.78
CA PRO A 226 -10.14 1.96 -11.01
C PRO A 226 -9.77 0.95 -9.91
N LEU A 227 -10.63 0.77 -8.89
CA LEU A 227 -10.32 -0.08 -7.75
C LEU A 227 -11.06 -1.41 -7.83
N GLU A 228 -10.33 -2.48 -7.55
CA GLU A 228 -10.94 -3.78 -7.35
C GLU A 228 -11.66 -3.87 -6.01
N SER A 229 -12.91 -4.31 -6.03
CA SER A 229 -13.72 -4.48 -4.82
C SER A 229 -13.19 -5.55 -3.87
N LYS A 230 -12.37 -6.48 -4.39
CA LYS A 230 -11.72 -7.56 -3.63
C LYS A 230 -10.21 -7.43 -3.82
N GLY A 231 -9.46 -7.47 -2.72
CA GLY A 231 -8.02 -7.60 -2.77
C GLY A 231 -7.58 -8.95 -3.37
N PRO A 232 -6.27 -9.12 -3.62
CA PRO A 232 -5.71 -10.36 -4.16
C PRO A 232 -5.98 -11.54 -3.22
N LYS A 233 -5.94 -12.75 -3.78
CA LYS A 233 -5.99 -13.97 -2.97
C LYS A 233 -4.73 -14.05 -2.10
N CYS A 234 -4.83 -14.73 -0.95
CA CYS A 234 -3.68 -14.89 -0.03
C CYS A 234 -2.43 -15.41 -0.74
N VAL A 235 -2.59 -16.35 -1.67
CA VAL A 235 -1.48 -16.93 -2.46
C VAL A 235 -0.78 -15.92 -3.36
N ALA A 236 -1.38 -14.80 -3.72
CA ALA A 236 -0.71 -13.80 -4.55
C ALA A 236 0.54 -13.20 -3.88
N CYS A 237 0.56 -13.16 -2.54
CA CYS A 237 1.70 -12.67 -1.76
C CYS A 237 2.36 -13.78 -0.93
N HIS A 238 1.65 -14.88 -0.66
CA HIS A 238 2.09 -15.99 0.19
C HIS A 238 2.40 -17.26 -0.60
N ASP A 239 2.74 -17.13 -1.86
CA ASP A 239 3.24 -18.22 -2.70
C ASP A 239 4.76 -18.13 -2.82
N SER A 240 5.46 -19.28 -2.91
CA SER A 240 6.91 -19.32 -3.07
C SER A 240 7.37 -18.92 -4.46
N ASP A 241 6.55 -19.19 -5.48
CA ASP A 241 6.99 -19.13 -6.88
C ASP A 241 6.49 -17.89 -7.62
N LYS A 242 5.29 -17.41 -7.27
CA LYS A 242 4.63 -16.31 -7.96
C LYS A 242 4.17 -15.23 -6.97
N GLN A 243 5.11 -14.47 -6.48
CA GLN A 243 4.82 -13.41 -5.52
C GLN A 243 4.48 -12.10 -6.22
N MET A 244 3.31 -11.53 -5.92
CA MET A 244 2.97 -10.15 -6.30
C MET A 244 3.94 -9.15 -5.67
N LEU A 245 4.31 -9.37 -4.41
CA LEU A 245 5.31 -8.60 -3.70
C LEU A 245 6.64 -9.34 -3.77
N HIS A 246 7.64 -8.77 -4.43
CA HIS A 246 8.99 -9.30 -4.47
C HIS A 246 9.68 -9.09 -3.11
N LEU A 247 9.40 -9.97 -2.15
CA LEU A 247 9.81 -9.80 -0.74
C LEU A 247 11.32 -9.61 -0.57
N GLN A 248 12.14 -10.31 -1.37
CA GLN A 248 13.60 -10.14 -1.34
C GLN A 248 14.03 -8.73 -1.80
N GLN A 249 13.38 -8.17 -2.82
CA GLN A 249 13.64 -6.80 -3.27
C GLN A 249 13.22 -5.76 -2.23
N LEU A 250 12.23 -6.09 -1.41
CA LEU A 250 11.81 -5.31 -0.26
C LEU A 250 12.76 -5.48 0.96
N GLY A 251 13.80 -6.31 0.84
CA GLY A 251 14.82 -6.51 1.87
C GLY A 251 14.56 -7.67 2.82
N ALA A 252 13.56 -8.53 2.56
CA ALA A 252 13.33 -9.72 3.37
C ALA A 252 14.48 -10.72 3.23
N THR A 253 14.92 -11.28 4.34
CA THR A 253 15.86 -12.41 4.36
C THR A 253 15.17 -13.67 3.80
N GLN A 254 15.96 -14.68 3.43
CA GLN A 254 15.39 -15.95 2.95
C GLN A 254 14.47 -16.60 4.00
N ASP A 255 14.83 -16.52 5.27
CA ASP A 255 14.02 -17.08 6.35
C ASP A 255 12.72 -16.31 6.53
N GLN A 256 12.75 -14.98 6.40
CA GLN A 256 11.54 -14.15 6.40
C GLN A 256 10.64 -14.46 5.19
N VAL A 257 11.22 -14.62 4.00
CA VAL A 257 10.47 -15.05 2.82
C VAL A 257 9.79 -16.39 3.06
N LYS A 258 10.54 -17.40 3.56
CA LYS A 258 9.97 -18.70 3.92
C LYS A 258 8.85 -18.57 4.95
N ALA A 259 9.07 -17.79 6.02
CA ALA A 259 8.07 -17.58 7.06
C ALA A 259 6.77 -16.98 6.51
N ILE A 260 6.87 -16.08 5.53
CA ILE A 260 5.72 -15.43 4.90
C ILE A 260 5.03 -16.38 3.91
N THR A 261 5.79 -17.04 3.03
CA THR A 261 5.24 -17.85 1.92
C THR A 261 4.78 -19.23 2.36
N MET A 262 5.41 -19.82 3.37
CA MET A 262 5.04 -21.15 3.90
C MET A 262 4.12 -21.07 5.11
N HIS A 263 3.56 -19.89 5.41
CA HIS A 263 2.71 -19.73 6.56
C HIS A 263 1.39 -20.50 6.41
N ARG A 264 1.05 -21.30 7.40
CA ARG A 264 -0.10 -22.22 7.35
C ARG A 264 -1.45 -21.53 7.15
N ILE A 265 -1.62 -20.33 7.71
CA ILE A 265 -2.90 -19.60 7.62
C ILE A 265 -3.26 -19.21 6.19
N PRO A 266 -2.40 -18.54 5.40
CA PRO A 266 -2.67 -18.28 3.98
C PRO A 266 -2.90 -19.53 3.16
N LEU A 267 -2.11 -20.59 3.39
CA LEU A 267 -2.25 -21.87 2.72
C LEU A 267 -3.59 -22.55 3.05
N PHE A 268 -4.01 -22.48 4.30
CA PHE A 268 -5.31 -22.97 4.74
C PHE A 268 -6.44 -22.26 3.98
N PHE A 269 -6.46 -20.91 3.98
CA PHE A 269 -7.49 -20.15 3.27
C PHE A 269 -7.42 -20.26 1.75
N SER A 270 -6.30 -20.64 1.17
CA SER A 270 -6.21 -20.93 -0.26
C SER A 270 -6.92 -22.23 -0.66
N ARG A 271 -6.97 -23.21 0.24
CA ARG A 271 -7.62 -24.51 0.04
C ARG A 271 -9.13 -24.44 0.24
N TYR A 272 -9.60 -23.58 1.15
CA TYR A 272 -11.03 -23.45 1.48
C TYR A 272 -11.66 -22.29 0.72
N LYS A 273 -12.29 -22.62 -0.40
CA LYS A 273 -12.87 -21.64 -1.34
C LYS A 273 -14.34 -21.36 -1.08
N GLU A 274 -15.07 -22.31 -0.51
CA GLU A 274 -16.53 -22.26 -0.36
C GLU A 274 -16.96 -22.06 1.08
N LYS A 275 -18.09 -21.36 1.27
CA LYS A 275 -18.62 -21.06 2.61
C LYS A 275 -19.04 -22.32 3.39
N ASP A 276 -19.50 -23.35 2.69
CA ASP A 276 -20.10 -24.56 3.27
C ASP A 276 -19.11 -25.72 3.33
N GLN A 277 -17.86 -25.48 2.94
CA GLN A 277 -16.82 -26.49 2.98
C GLN A 277 -16.52 -26.88 4.45
N LYS A 278 -16.77 -28.15 4.81
CA LYS A 278 -16.47 -28.67 6.14
C LYS A 278 -14.95 -28.71 6.35
N ILE A 279 -14.50 -28.02 7.38
CA ILE A 279 -13.09 -27.96 7.79
C ILE A 279 -12.90 -29.06 8.85
N ARG A 280 -11.97 -29.96 8.63
CA ARG A 280 -11.53 -30.92 9.63
C ARG A 280 -10.33 -30.37 10.39
N ILE A 281 -10.23 -30.64 11.67
CA ILE A 281 -9.09 -30.22 12.51
C ILE A 281 -7.77 -30.70 11.91
N ILE A 282 -7.74 -31.89 11.32
CA ILE A 282 -6.55 -32.47 10.67
C ILE A 282 -6.08 -31.62 9.48
N ASP A 283 -6.99 -30.93 8.79
CA ASP A 283 -6.65 -30.07 7.64
C ASP A 283 -5.99 -28.76 8.07
N VAL A 284 -6.16 -28.36 9.32
CA VAL A 284 -5.52 -27.20 9.94
C VAL A 284 -4.11 -27.54 10.41
N LEU A 285 -3.88 -28.81 10.76
CA LEU A 285 -2.62 -29.29 11.33
C LEU A 285 -1.63 -29.80 10.27
N ARG A 286 -2.06 -29.98 9.04
CA ARG A 286 -1.22 -30.32 7.88
C ARG A 286 -0.77 -29.05 7.16
#